data_a0649faf0054accb161981104bc50f11
#
_entry.id   a0649faf0054accb161981104bc50f11
#
_cell.length_a   1.000
_cell.length_b   1.000
_cell.length_c   1.000
_cell.angle_alpha   90.00
_cell.angle_beta   90.00
_cell.angle_gamma   90.00
#
_symmetry.space_group_name_H-M   'P 1'
#
loop_
_entity.id
_entity.type
_entity.pdbx_description
1 polymer ?
#
loop_
_entity_poly.entity_id
_entity_poly.type
_entity_poly.pdbx_seq_one_letter_code
_entity_poly.pdbx_strand_id
1 'polypeptide(L)'
;MKPLKIIHITDLHQRHSARLFYSTGKKINNGLVKNGHNVINISDRDLTNQSKNILDISGRKILFKEIIKNIENFRPDLIIFGHVDRLDEENFYQIKERYNSIRLAQWFIDPLNLKGPDFIKNKQRFFLKYQFCDANFITTSTEALNF
;
A
#
# COMPACT_ATOMS: atom_id res chain seq x y z
N MET A 1 -3.35 17.33 16.90
CA MET A 1 -4.05 16.17 16.25
C MET A 1 -3.77 14.94 17.09
N LYS A 2 -4.76 14.06 17.31
CA LYS A 2 -4.54 12.82 18.07
C LYS A 2 -3.63 11.88 17.26
N PRO A 3 -2.58 11.29 17.87
CA PRO A 3 -1.76 10.27 17.21
C PRO A 3 -2.60 9.08 16.76
N LEU A 4 -2.40 8.65 15.51
CA LEU A 4 -3.02 7.45 14.96
C LEU A 4 -2.03 6.30 14.94
N LYS A 5 -2.54 5.08 15.01
CA LYS A 5 -1.82 3.85 14.69
C LYS A 5 -2.01 3.56 13.21
N ILE A 6 -0.94 3.56 12.44
CA ILE A 6 -0.99 3.43 10.97
C ILE A 6 -0.17 2.23 10.52
N ILE A 7 -0.74 1.38 9.68
CA ILE A 7 0.03 0.43 8.88
C ILE A 7 0.20 1.01 7.48
N HIS A 8 1.43 1.27 7.07
CA HIS A 8 1.76 1.75 5.73
C HIS A 8 2.34 0.61 4.90
N ILE A 9 1.61 0.17 3.88
CA ILE A 9 1.98 -0.94 2.99
C ILE A 9 2.39 -0.38 1.65
N THR A 10 3.66 -0.56 1.26
CA THR A 10 4.20 -0.07 -0.02
C THR A 10 5.57 -0.70 -0.30
N ASP A 11 6.05 -0.60 -1.53
CA ASP A 11 7.43 -0.97 -1.83
C ASP A 11 8.42 0.02 -1.18
N LEU A 12 9.18 -0.44 -0.20
CA LEU A 12 10.21 0.36 0.48
C LEU A 12 11.61 0.18 -0.12
N HIS A 13 11.74 -0.67 -1.13
CA HIS A 13 12.97 -0.88 -1.87
C HIS A 13 14.18 -1.33 -1.03
N GLN A 14 13.94 -2.10 0.05
CA GLN A 14 15.01 -2.60 0.94
C GLN A 14 15.97 -3.53 0.20
N ARG A 15 15.45 -4.35 -0.75
CA ARG A 15 16.23 -5.25 -1.61
C ARG A 15 17.27 -4.55 -2.50
N HIS A 16 17.21 -3.23 -2.62
CA HIS A 16 18.13 -2.43 -3.44
C HIS A 16 19.32 -1.84 -2.65
N SER A 17 19.60 -2.37 -1.46
CA SER A 17 20.78 -1.98 -0.67
C SER A 17 20.97 -0.46 -0.58
N ALA A 18 19.91 0.24 -0.15
CA ALA A 18 19.82 1.68 0.03
C ALA A 18 19.86 2.56 -1.25
N ARG A 19 20.01 2.00 -2.46
CA ARG A 19 20.01 2.81 -3.71
C ARG A 19 18.75 3.65 -3.90
N LEU A 20 17.62 3.22 -3.35
CA LEU A 20 16.33 3.91 -3.43
C LEU A 20 15.85 4.40 -2.06
N PHE A 21 16.78 4.85 -1.21
CA PHE A 21 16.46 5.36 0.14
C PHE A 21 15.52 6.58 0.12
N TYR A 22 15.49 7.32 -0.98
CA TYR A 22 14.66 8.52 -1.19
C TYR A 22 13.28 8.23 -1.79
N SER A 23 12.86 6.97 -1.88
CA SER A 23 11.58 6.58 -2.50
C SER A 23 10.38 7.29 -1.87
N THR A 24 9.32 7.52 -2.65
CA THR A 24 8.10 8.20 -2.20
C THR A 24 7.49 7.51 -0.98
N GLY A 25 7.46 6.18 -0.95
CA GLY A 25 6.97 5.43 0.21
C GLY A 25 7.71 5.79 1.50
N LYS A 26 9.06 5.91 1.45
CA LYS A 26 9.85 6.34 2.61
C LYS A 26 9.59 7.78 3.01
N LYS A 27 9.43 8.69 2.03
CA LYS A 27 9.12 10.10 2.32
C LYS A 27 7.75 10.24 3.01
N ILE A 28 6.74 9.54 2.52
CA ILE A 28 5.40 9.53 3.14
C ILE A 28 5.49 8.96 4.55
N ASN A 29 6.16 7.82 4.74
CA ASN A 29 6.37 7.26 6.07
C ASN A 29 7.01 8.25 7.04
N ASN A 30 8.09 8.91 6.62
CA ASN A 30 8.77 9.90 7.44
C ASN A 30 7.85 11.08 7.78
N GLY A 31 7.01 11.50 6.84
CA GLY A 31 5.99 12.53 7.08
C GLY A 31 4.98 12.10 8.14
N LEU A 32 4.46 10.88 8.07
CA LEU A 32 3.53 10.34 9.08
C LEU A 32 4.14 10.29 10.48
N VAL A 33 5.38 9.81 10.59
CA VAL A 33 6.11 9.77 11.88
C VAL A 33 6.37 11.18 12.42
N LYS A 34 6.81 12.13 11.57
CA LYS A 34 7.03 13.53 11.97
C LYS A 34 5.75 14.23 12.45
N ASN A 35 4.59 13.82 11.93
CA ASN A 35 3.29 14.30 12.42
C ASN A 35 2.82 13.62 13.71
N GLY A 36 3.66 12.79 14.33
CA GLY A 36 3.40 12.17 15.64
C GLY A 36 2.57 10.90 15.59
N HIS A 37 2.41 10.28 14.42
CA HIS A 37 1.71 9.00 14.30
C HIS A 37 2.62 7.81 14.62
N ASN A 38 2.03 6.73 15.14
CA ASN A 38 2.69 5.44 15.33
C ASN A 38 2.57 4.63 14.04
N VAL A 39 3.69 4.37 13.36
CA VAL A 39 3.66 3.77 12.01
C VAL A 39 4.40 2.44 11.97
N ILE A 40 3.72 1.40 11.50
CA ILE A 40 4.33 0.13 11.08
C ILE A 40 4.41 0.12 9.56
N ASN A 41 5.58 -0.25 9.04
CA ASN A 41 5.81 -0.35 7.60
C ASN A 41 5.87 -1.80 7.15
N ILE A 42 5.15 -2.13 6.08
CA ILE A 42 5.23 -3.42 5.41
C ILE A 42 5.64 -3.18 3.96
N SER A 43 6.82 -3.69 3.58
CA SER A 43 7.26 -3.65 2.18
C SER A 43 6.78 -4.90 1.46
N ASP A 44 5.77 -4.75 0.59
CA ASP A 44 5.14 -5.87 -0.10
C ASP A 44 6.13 -6.67 -0.97
N ARG A 45 6.93 -5.98 -1.78
CA ARG A 45 7.89 -6.62 -2.68
C ARG A 45 9.12 -7.18 -1.97
N ASP A 46 9.60 -6.49 -0.93
CA ASP A 46 10.75 -6.97 -0.17
C ASP A 46 10.37 -8.22 0.62
N LEU A 47 9.23 -8.19 1.31
CA LEU A 47 8.73 -9.33 2.07
C LEU A 47 8.44 -10.54 1.17
N THR A 48 7.75 -10.36 0.04
CA THR A 48 7.50 -11.47 -0.90
C THR A 48 8.79 -12.08 -1.43
N ASN A 49 9.80 -11.28 -1.74
CA ASN A 49 11.07 -11.80 -2.22
C ASN A 49 11.84 -12.63 -1.17
N GLN A 50 11.76 -12.21 0.09
CA GLN A 50 12.41 -12.92 1.20
C GLN A 50 11.65 -14.17 1.62
N SER A 51 10.33 -14.20 1.40
CA SER A 51 9.43 -15.28 1.88
C SER A 51 9.19 -16.40 0.89
N LYS A 52 9.77 -16.35 -0.31
CA LYS A 52 9.62 -17.41 -1.31
C LYS A 52 10.15 -18.75 -0.80
N ASN A 53 9.31 -19.77 -0.92
CA ASN A 53 9.67 -21.14 -0.56
C ASN A 53 8.91 -22.12 -1.47
N ILE A 54 9.13 -23.42 -1.28
CA ILE A 54 8.53 -24.49 -2.10
C ILE A 54 6.99 -24.47 -2.06
N LEU A 55 6.40 -24.07 -0.92
CA LEU A 55 4.95 -24.04 -0.73
C LEU A 55 4.32 -22.70 -1.15
N ASP A 56 5.11 -21.62 -1.22
CA ASP A 56 4.68 -20.30 -1.67
C ASP A 56 5.76 -19.66 -2.55
N ILE A 57 5.83 -20.10 -3.79
CA ILE A 57 6.81 -19.64 -4.80
C ILE A 57 6.68 -18.11 -5.04
N SER A 58 5.47 -17.56 -4.88
CA SER A 58 5.21 -16.14 -5.05
C SER A 58 5.52 -15.30 -3.80
N GLY A 59 5.52 -15.90 -2.63
CA GLY A 59 5.61 -15.23 -1.32
C GLY A 59 4.35 -14.45 -0.93
N ARG A 60 3.28 -14.52 -1.73
CA ARG A 60 2.07 -13.71 -1.52
C ARG A 60 1.24 -14.18 -0.33
N LYS A 61 1.14 -15.49 -0.12
CA LYS A 61 0.41 -16.05 1.03
C LYS A 61 1.04 -15.64 2.35
N ILE A 62 2.38 -15.66 2.39
CA ILE A 62 3.13 -15.24 3.58
C ILE A 62 2.97 -13.74 3.79
N LEU A 63 3.06 -12.92 2.73
CA LEU A 63 2.80 -11.47 2.81
C LEU A 63 1.42 -11.20 3.43
N PHE A 64 0.37 -11.81 2.89
CA PHE A 64 -0.98 -11.59 3.40
C PHE A 64 -1.12 -12.02 4.86
N LYS A 65 -0.59 -13.20 5.23
CA LYS A 65 -0.56 -13.67 6.62
C LYS A 65 0.14 -12.68 7.55
N GLU A 66 1.27 -12.10 7.15
CA GLU A 66 1.98 -11.11 7.94
C GLU A 66 1.20 -9.79 8.06
N ILE A 67 0.51 -9.36 7.01
CA ILE A 67 -0.40 -8.20 7.10
C ILE A 67 -1.48 -8.44 8.15
N ILE A 68 -2.16 -9.59 8.09
CA ILE A 68 -3.22 -9.94 9.06
C ILE A 68 -2.69 -9.97 10.49
N LYS A 69 -1.54 -10.61 10.75
CA LYS A 69 -0.91 -10.62 12.08
C LYS A 69 -0.61 -9.20 12.60
N ASN A 70 -0.09 -8.33 11.71
CA ASN A 70 0.19 -6.95 12.09
C ASN A 70 -1.10 -6.20 12.42
N ILE A 71 -2.18 -6.41 11.67
CA ILE A 71 -3.50 -5.82 11.98
C ILE A 71 -3.99 -6.30 13.35
N GLU A 72 -3.95 -7.60 13.62
CA GLU A 72 -4.44 -8.19 14.86
C GLU A 72 -3.65 -7.72 16.10
N ASN A 73 -2.32 -7.65 15.98
CA ASN A 73 -1.45 -7.26 17.08
C ASN A 73 -1.43 -5.75 17.31
N PHE A 74 -1.31 -4.97 16.24
CA PHE A 74 -1.15 -3.52 16.34
C PHE A 74 -2.48 -2.79 16.47
N ARG A 75 -3.57 -3.35 15.92
CA ARG A 75 -4.92 -2.75 15.90
C ARG A 75 -4.86 -1.32 15.36
N PRO A 76 -4.56 -1.15 14.07
CA PRO A 76 -4.40 0.18 13.47
C PRO A 76 -5.73 0.92 13.39
N ASP A 77 -5.66 2.25 13.43
CA ASP A 77 -6.79 3.13 13.09
C ASP A 77 -6.93 3.28 11.57
N LEU A 78 -5.79 3.16 10.84
CA LEU A 78 -5.69 3.42 9.41
C LEU A 78 -4.68 2.47 8.76
N ILE A 79 -5.05 1.94 7.60
CA ILE A 79 -4.10 1.27 6.69
C ILE A 79 -3.95 2.13 5.45
N ILE A 80 -2.71 2.48 5.10
CA ILE A 80 -2.39 3.26 3.89
C ILE A 80 -1.68 2.34 2.90
N PHE A 81 -2.25 2.21 1.70
CA PHE A 81 -1.66 1.48 0.60
C PHE A 81 -0.96 2.45 -0.37
N GLY A 82 0.31 2.19 -0.65
CA GLY A 82 1.02 2.83 -1.75
C GLY A 82 0.99 1.98 -3.01
N HIS A 83 2.13 1.88 -3.68
CA HIS A 83 2.32 0.98 -4.81
C HIS A 83 2.41 -0.47 -4.30
N VAL A 84 1.27 -1.12 -4.16
CA VAL A 84 1.14 -2.51 -3.70
C VAL A 84 0.72 -3.37 -4.87
N ASP A 85 1.65 -4.20 -5.38
CA ASP A 85 1.43 -5.06 -6.55
C ASP A 85 1.33 -6.54 -6.17
N ARG A 86 1.52 -6.88 -4.89
CA ARG A 86 1.58 -8.27 -4.43
C ARG A 86 0.32 -8.75 -3.73
N LEU A 87 -0.63 -7.86 -3.53
CA LEU A 87 -1.98 -8.18 -3.08
C LEU A 87 -2.93 -8.21 -4.27
N ASP A 88 -3.93 -9.07 -4.21
CA ASP A 88 -5.03 -9.15 -5.16
C ASP A 88 -6.33 -8.58 -4.57
N GLU A 89 -7.38 -8.56 -5.37
CA GLU A 89 -8.68 -8.00 -4.97
C GLU A 89 -9.27 -8.73 -3.77
N GLU A 90 -9.15 -10.05 -3.72
CA GLU A 90 -9.63 -10.87 -2.60
C GLU A 90 -8.97 -10.48 -1.27
N ASN A 91 -7.67 -10.13 -1.29
CA ASN A 91 -6.97 -9.68 -0.09
C ASN A 91 -7.54 -8.37 0.45
N PHE A 92 -7.84 -7.39 -0.44
CA PHE A 92 -8.46 -6.13 -0.03
C PHE A 92 -9.88 -6.33 0.51
N TYR A 93 -10.67 -7.18 -0.16
CA TYR A 93 -12.00 -7.56 0.27
C TYR A 93 -11.98 -8.16 1.68
N GLN A 94 -11.12 -9.14 1.93
CA GLN A 94 -10.99 -9.79 3.25
C GLN A 94 -10.57 -8.80 4.35
N ILE A 95 -9.66 -7.86 4.05
CA ILE A 95 -9.29 -6.82 5.03
C ILE A 95 -10.50 -5.94 5.34
N LYS A 96 -11.24 -5.47 4.32
CA LYS A 96 -12.38 -4.56 4.49
C LYS A 96 -13.52 -5.22 5.27
N GLU A 97 -13.85 -6.46 4.96
CA GLU A 97 -14.93 -7.21 5.61
C GLU A 97 -14.60 -7.59 7.06
N ARG A 98 -13.39 -8.12 7.27
CA ARG A 98 -12.99 -8.62 8.59
C ARG A 98 -12.69 -7.49 9.58
N TYR A 99 -12.21 -6.35 9.09
CA TYR A 99 -11.76 -5.23 9.91
C TYR A 99 -12.46 -3.92 9.52
N ASN A 100 -13.78 -3.93 9.47
CA ASN A 100 -14.63 -2.83 9.00
C ASN A 100 -14.49 -1.52 9.79
N SER A 101 -13.97 -1.56 11.02
CA SER A 101 -13.67 -0.39 11.83
C SER A 101 -12.38 0.34 11.42
N ILE A 102 -11.49 -0.32 10.67
CA ILE A 102 -10.24 0.26 10.21
C ILE A 102 -10.49 1.07 8.94
N ARG A 103 -10.00 2.32 8.90
CA ARG A 103 -10.03 3.11 7.68
C ARG A 103 -8.96 2.66 6.70
N LEU A 104 -9.33 2.61 5.43
CA LEU A 104 -8.41 2.26 4.34
C LEU A 104 -8.19 3.46 3.44
N ALA A 105 -6.94 3.74 3.09
CA ALA A 105 -6.59 4.80 2.15
C ALA A 105 -5.54 4.32 1.17
N GLN A 106 -5.49 4.92 -0.02
CA GLN A 106 -4.37 4.73 -0.93
C GLN A 106 -3.79 6.06 -1.39
N TRP A 107 -2.50 6.05 -1.72
CA TRP A 107 -1.86 7.10 -2.50
C TRP A 107 -1.33 6.52 -3.81
N PHE A 108 -1.45 7.30 -4.88
CA PHE A 108 -1.06 6.89 -6.22
C PHE A 108 -0.43 8.06 -6.96
N ILE A 109 0.80 7.88 -7.45
CA ILE A 109 1.59 8.95 -8.08
C ILE A 109 1.86 8.74 -9.56
N ASP A 110 1.55 7.54 -10.09
CA ASP A 110 1.71 7.29 -11.52
C ASP A 110 0.63 8.03 -12.33
N PRO A 111 0.92 8.47 -13.55
CA PRO A 111 -0.05 9.20 -14.38
C PRO A 111 -1.32 8.39 -14.64
N LEU A 112 -2.48 9.03 -14.42
CA LEU A 112 -3.82 8.50 -14.71
C LEU A 112 -4.49 9.27 -15.86
N ASN A 113 -3.73 9.91 -16.73
CA ASN A 113 -4.24 10.56 -17.92
C ASN A 113 -4.08 9.66 -19.15
N LEU A 114 -5.01 9.78 -20.10
CA LEU A 114 -5.09 8.93 -21.30
C LEU A 114 -3.81 9.00 -22.16
N LYS A 115 -3.15 10.14 -22.20
CA LYS A 115 -1.92 10.37 -22.97
C LYS A 115 -0.65 10.07 -22.15
N GLY A 116 -0.79 9.70 -20.89
CA GLY A 116 0.34 9.39 -20.01
C GLY A 116 0.94 8.01 -20.28
N PRO A 117 2.20 7.81 -19.91
CA PRO A 117 2.85 6.51 -20.04
C PRO A 117 2.13 5.47 -19.17
N ASP A 118 2.06 4.24 -19.66
CA ASP A 118 1.48 3.09 -18.95
C ASP A 118 0.04 3.29 -18.43
N PHE A 119 -0.77 4.16 -19.06
CA PHE A 119 -2.11 4.52 -18.61
C PHE A 119 -2.97 3.31 -18.23
N ILE A 120 -3.09 2.32 -19.12
CA ILE A 120 -3.93 1.12 -18.88
C ILE A 120 -3.47 0.38 -17.63
N LYS A 121 -2.18 0.16 -17.50
CA LYS A 121 -1.56 -0.52 -16.35
C LYS A 121 -1.75 0.27 -15.06
N ASN A 122 -1.53 1.57 -15.11
CA ASN A 122 -1.71 2.46 -13.96
C ASN A 122 -3.17 2.51 -13.53
N LYS A 123 -4.09 2.58 -14.49
CA LYS A 123 -5.53 2.53 -14.23
C LYS A 123 -5.91 1.22 -13.52
N GLN A 124 -5.48 0.07 -14.03
CA GLN A 124 -5.74 -1.24 -13.40
C GLN A 124 -5.21 -1.29 -11.96
N ARG A 125 -3.99 -0.82 -11.72
CA ARG A 125 -3.37 -0.78 -10.38
C ARG A 125 -4.10 0.15 -9.41
N PHE A 126 -4.60 1.27 -9.92
CA PHE A 126 -5.36 2.22 -9.11
C PHE A 126 -6.71 1.62 -8.71
N PHE A 127 -7.47 1.11 -9.69
CA PHE A 127 -8.81 0.57 -9.45
C PHE A 127 -8.84 -0.73 -8.65
N LEU A 128 -7.77 -1.51 -8.66
CA LEU A 128 -7.63 -2.69 -7.81
C LEU A 128 -7.93 -2.40 -6.33
N LYS A 129 -7.61 -1.19 -5.86
CA LYS A 129 -7.78 -0.77 -4.46
C LYS A 129 -8.89 0.26 -4.26
N TYR A 130 -9.25 0.97 -5.31
CA TYR A 130 -10.12 2.15 -5.25
C TYR A 130 -11.43 1.88 -4.50
N GLN A 131 -12.13 0.80 -4.84
CA GLN A 131 -13.43 0.47 -4.27
C GLN A 131 -13.38 0.06 -2.78
N PHE A 132 -12.21 -0.32 -2.27
CA PHE A 132 -12.03 -0.73 -0.88
C PHE A 132 -11.57 0.43 0.02
N CYS A 133 -11.05 1.51 -0.57
CA CYS A 133 -10.49 2.64 0.16
C CYS A 133 -11.54 3.70 0.49
N ASP A 134 -11.53 4.17 1.73
CA ASP A 134 -12.36 5.30 2.18
C ASP A 134 -11.80 6.64 1.64
N ALA A 135 -10.50 6.69 1.29
CA ALA A 135 -9.87 7.87 0.68
C ALA A 135 -8.80 7.47 -0.35
N ASN A 136 -8.77 8.24 -1.46
CA ASN A 136 -7.83 8.01 -2.56
C ASN A 136 -7.08 9.31 -2.86
N PHE A 137 -5.76 9.32 -2.65
CA PHE A 137 -4.88 10.45 -2.90
C PHE A 137 -4.12 10.23 -4.22
N ILE A 138 -4.32 11.11 -5.17
CA ILE A 138 -3.71 11.03 -6.51
C ILE A 138 -2.97 12.32 -6.84
N THR A 139 -1.94 12.24 -7.68
CA THR A 139 -1.19 13.40 -8.17
C THR A 139 -1.65 13.89 -9.54
N THR A 140 -2.44 13.09 -10.26
CA THR A 140 -3.03 13.50 -11.54
C THR A 140 -4.14 14.52 -11.29
N SER A 141 -4.10 15.68 -11.96
CA SER A 141 -5.15 16.70 -11.83
C SER A 141 -6.50 16.17 -12.29
N THR A 142 -7.59 16.69 -11.69
CA THR A 142 -8.96 16.28 -12.04
C THR A 142 -9.29 16.47 -13.50
N GLU A 143 -8.77 17.54 -14.14
CA GLU A 143 -8.95 17.84 -15.56
C GLU A 143 -8.29 16.81 -16.50
N ALA A 144 -7.25 16.14 -16.02
CA ALA A 144 -6.51 15.13 -16.76
C ALA A 144 -6.97 13.69 -16.47
N LEU A 145 -7.89 13.49 -15.53
CA LEU A 145 -8.44 12.18 -15.20
C LEU A 145 -9.39 11.70 -16.30
N ASN A 146 -9.16 10.50 -16.82
CA ASN A 146 -9.94 9.86 -17.88
C ASN A 146 -10.32 8.43 -17.45
N PHE A 147 -11.42 8.28 -16.72
CA PHE A 147 -12.02 6.98 -16.41
C PHE A 147 -13.54 7.05 -16.17
#